data_5fd3aabd55be6ed2a888bc52e3b05ace
#
_entry.id   5fd3aabd55be6ed2a888bc52e3b05ace
#
_cell.length_a   1.000
_cell.length_b   1.000
_cell.length_c   1.000
_cell.angle_alpha   90.00
_cell.angle_beta   90.00
_cell.angle_gamma   90.00
#
_symmetry.space_group_name_H-M   'P 1'
#
loop_
_entity.id
_entity.type
_entity.pdbx_description
1 polymer ?
#
loop_
_entity_poly.entity_id
_entity_poly.type
_entity_poly.pdbx_seq_one_letter_code
_entity_poly.pdbx_strand_id
1 'polypeptide(L)'
;MKDILIKWFMRINAFFLRITNGRIGGKLGKQTILLLETIGRKSGQSRVIPIAYFFHEGKYLIVESNWGKDTHADWYWNLKKNPRAVLQVNGRRITVDAHDAEGEEYIRLWKFVTERHSPYLQYQNTTKRRIPIVVFQPFAK
;
A
#
# COMPACT_ATOMS: atom_id res chain seq x y z
N MET A 1 -2.65 22.57 -11.96
CA MET A 1 -2.55 23.17 -10.62
C MET A 1 -3.01 22.27 -9.51
N LYS A 2 -4.14 21.55 -9.65
CA LYS A 2 -4.59 20.59 -8.63
C LYS A 2 -3.54 19.51 -8.34
N ASP A 3 -2.85 19.03 -9.39
CA ASP A 3 -1.84 17.97 -9.23
C ASP A 3 -0.64 18.45 -8.42
N ILE A 4 -0.28 19.72 -8.54
CA ILE A 4 0.82 20.31 -7.79
C ILE A 4 0.49 20.38 -6.31
N LEU A 5 -0.75 20.77 -5.96
CA LEU A 5 -1.21 20.84 -4.57
C LEU A 5 -1.27 19.45 -3.93
N ILE A 6 -1.76 18.45 -4.66
CA ILE A 6 -1.82 17.07 -4.17
C ILE A 6 -0.40 16.54 -3.93
N LYS A 7 0.52 16.79 -4.86
CA LYS A 7 1.93 16.39 -4.71
C LYS A 7 2.57 17.04 -3.50
N TRP A 8 2.28 18.32 -3.27
CA TRP A 8 2.79 19.05 -2.11
C TRP A 8 2.28 18.45 -0.81
N PHE A 9 0.99 18.18 -0.73
CA PHE A 9 0.37 17.55 0.44
C PHE A 9 1.00 16.19 0.76
N MET A 10 1.21 15.38 -0.26
CA MET A 10 1.84 14.07 -0.09
C MET A 10 3.30 14.18 0.37
N ARG A 11 4.04 15.16 -0.14
CA ARG A 11 5.42 15.41 0.29
C ARG A 11 5.49 15.82 1.75
N ILE A 12 4.56 16.65 2.21
CA ILE A 12 4.50 17.07 3.61
C ILE A 12 4.23 15.87 4.52
N ASN A 13 3.27 15.04 4.19
CA ASN A 13 2.99 13.83 4.95
C ASN A 13 4.18 12.87 4.97
N ALA A 14 4.83 12.69 3.84
CA ALA A 14 6.03 11.85 3.75
C ALA A 14 7.15 12.40 4.63
N PHE A 15 7.33 13.73 4.64
CA PHE A 15 8.33 14.39 5.46
C PHE A 15 8.09 14.16 6.96
N PHE A 16 6.84 14.31 7.41
CA PHE A 16 6.50 14.04 8.80
C PHE A 16 6.76 12.60 9.20
N LEU A 17 6.41 11.66 8.36
CA LEU A 17 6.66 10.24 8.62
C LEU A 17 8.16 9.95 8.73
N ARG A 18 8.97 10.58 7.89
CA ARG A 18 10.43 10.41 7.92
C ARG A 18 11.04 10.96 9.20
N ILE A 19 10.63 12.18 9.60
CA ILE A 19 11.17 12.84 10.79
C ILE A 19 10.83 12.07 12.06
N THR A 20 9.60 11.58 12.14
CA THR A 20 9.09 10.92 13.34
C THR A 20 9.36 9.42 13.36
N ASN A 21 10.01 8.86 12.34
CA ASN A 21 10.17 7.41 12.15
C ASN A 21 8.82 6.69 12.18
N GLY A 22 7.79 7.35 11.68
CA GLY A 22 6.45 6.78 11.67
C GLY A 22 5.68 6.92 12.97
N ARG A 23 6.24 7.62 13.98
CA ARG A 23 5.57 7.73 15.28
C ARG A 23 4.28 8.54 15.22
N ILE A 24 4.29 9.68 14.52
CA ILE A 24 3.11 10.55 14.44
C ILE A 24 2.17 10.08 13.33
N GLY A 25 2.69 9.79 12.14
CA GLY A 25 1.90 9.32 11.00
C GLY A 25 1.84 7.82 10.85
N GLY A 26 2.50 7.07 11.73
CA GLY A 26 2.64 5.62 11.61
C GLY A 26 1.39 4.83 11.98
N LYS A 27 0.44 5.47 12.65
CA LYS A 27 -0.84 4.85 12.97
C LYS A 27 -1.96 5.78 12.59
N LEU A 28 -2.94 5.25 11.89
CA LEU A 28 -4.17 5.94 11.57
C LEU A 28 -5.31 5.08 12.09
N GLY A 29 -5.94 5.50 13.19
CA GLY A 29 -6.89 4.65 13.89
C GLY A 29 -6.18 3.43 14.46
N LYS A 30 -6.57 2.24 14.01
CA LYS A 30 -5.97 0.96 14.46
C LYS A 30 -4.97 0.38 13.48
N GLN A 31 -4.60 1.13 12.41
CA GLN A 31 -3.70 0.63 11.38
C GLN A 31 -2.35 1.34 11.41
N THR A 32 -1.29 0.60 11.09
CA THR A 32 0.04 1.16 10.86
C THR A 32 0.20 1.58 9.41
N ILE A 33 1.00 2.62 9.20
CA ILE A 33 1.17 3.26 7.88
C ILE A 33 2.63 3.14 7.45
N LEU A 34 2.86 2.86 6.18
CA LEU A 34 4.17 2.97 5.55
C LEU A 34 4.10 3.95 4.38
N LEU A 35 5.25 4.32 3.84
CA LEU A 35 5.32 5.04 2.56
C LEU A 35 5.60 4.05 1.45
N LEU A 36 4.72 4.06 0.45
CA LEU A 36 4.85 3.22 -0.73
C LEU A 36 5.36 4.07 -1.89
N GLU A 37 6.50 3.70 -2.44
CA GLU A 37 7.09 4.38 -3.59
C GLU A 37 7.02 3.46 -4.80
N THR A 38 6.29 3.89 -5.82
CA THR A 38 6.15 3.17 -7.09
C THR A 38 6.63 4.06 -8.24
N ILE A 39 6.84 3.44 -9.40
CA ILE A 39 7.18 4.19 -10.62
C ILE A 39 5.89 4.45 -11.39
N GLY A 40 5.61 5.71 -11.65
CA GLY A 40 4.43 6.11 -12.42
C GLY A 40 4.44 5.47 -13.80
N ARG A 41 3.37 4.74 -14.12
CA ARG A 41 3.29 3.98 -15.37
C ARG A 41 3.26 4.83 -16.63
N LYS A 42 2.89 6.10 -16.47
CA LYS A 42 2.83 7.05 -17.60
C LYS A 42 4.02 7.97 -17.65
N SER A 43 4.49 8.43 -16.48
CA SER A 43 5.55 9.44 -16.42
C SER A 43 6.94 8.85 -16.22
N GLY A 44 7.05 7.64 -15.69
CA GLY A 44 8.32 7.05 -15.29
C GLY A 44 8.90 7.69 -14.04
N GLN A 45 8.17 8.59 -13.39
CA GLN A 45 8.64 9.28 -12.19
C GLN A 45 8.21 8.54 -10.93
N SER A 46 9.02 8.70 -9.88
CA SER A 46 8.70 8.14 -8.58
C SER A 46 7.43 8.78 -7.99
N ARG A 47 6.56 7.94 -7.45
CA ARG A 47 5.33 8.36 -6.77
C ARG A 47 5.32 7.77 -5.37
N VAL A 48 5.15 8.62 -4.36
CA VAL A 48 5.20 8.19 -2.95
C VAL A 48 3.86 8.52 -2.30
N ILE A 49 3.25 7.53 -1.65
CA ILE A 49 2.01 7.72 -0.91
C ILE A 49 2.09 7.04 0.46
N PRO A 50 1.42 7.59 1.50
CA PRO A 50 1.23 6.87 2.75
C PRO A 50 0.08 5.88 2.58
N ILE A 51 0.24 4.67 3.14
CA ILE A 51 -0.79 3.65 3.02
C ILE A 51 -0.69 2.65 4.18
N ALA A 52 -1.83 2.15 4.61
CA ALA A 52 -1.90 1.14 5.66
C ALA A 52 -1.36 -0.19 5.17
N TYR A 53 -0.72 -0.92 6.07
CA TYR A 53 -0.13 -2.20 5.72
C TYR A 53 -0.23 -3.20 6.87
N PHE A 54 0.00 -4.47 6.54
CA PHE A 54 0.19 -5.53 7.52
C PHE A 54 1.55 -6.19 7.28
N PHE A 55 2.18 -6.65 8.33
CA PHE A 55 3.40 -7.45 8.22
C PHE A 55 3.10 -8.87 8.67
N HIS A 56 3.39 -9.85 7.81
CA HIS A 56 3.03 -11.24 8.07
C HIS A 56 4.00 -12.17 7.35
N GLU A 57 4.61 -13.08 8.09
CA GLU A 57 5.53 -14.09 7.55
C GLU A 57 6.69 -13.49 6.74
N GLY A 58 7.25 -12.36 7.23
CA GLY A 58 8.38 -11.71 6.57
C GLY A 58 8.02 -10.87 5.36
N LYS A 59 6.73 -10.70 5.08
CA LYS A 59 6.24 -9.95 3.91
C LYS A 59 5.34 -8.82 4.34
N TYR A 60 5.26 -7.80 3.50
CA TYR A 60 4.35 -6.67 3.72
C TYR A 60 3.12 -6.87 2.83
N LEU A 61 1.95 -6.63 3.41
CA LEU A 61 0.67 -6.82 2.72
C LEU A 61 -0.05 -5.48 2.65
N ILE A 62 -0.54 -5.11 1.48
CA ILE A 62 -1.39 -3.94 1.31
C ILE A 62 -2.67 -4.38 0.62
N VAL A 63 -3.81 -4.06 1.25
CA VAL A 63 -5.13 -4.35 0.70
C VAL A 63 -5.52 -3.18 -0.19
N GLU A 64 -5.67 -3.43 -1.49
CA GLU A 64 -6.01 -2.38 -2.45
C GLU A 64 -7.53 -2.20 -2.48
N SER A 65 -8.08 -1.74 -1.36
CA SER A 65 -9.53 -1.53 -1.24
C SER A 65 -10.02 -0.31 -2.00
N ASN A 66 -9.18 0.72 -2.13
CA ASN A 66 -9.52 2.01 -2.75
C ASN A 66 -10.87 2.54 -2.26
N TRP A 67 -11.11 2.44 -0.93
CA TRP A 67 -12.34 2.88 -0.26
C TRP A 67 -13.59 2.15 -0.75
N GLY A 68 -13.46 0.94 -1.30
CA GLY A 68 -14.58 0.19 -1.86
C GLY A 68 -15.04 0.66 -3.23
N LYS A 69 -14.26 1.51 -3.90
CA LYS A 69 -14.60 1.96 -5.25
C LYS A 69 -14.46 0.83 -6.26
N ASP A 70 -15.17 0.97 -7.39
CA ASP A 70 -15.13 -0.01 -8.47
C ASP A 70 -13.84 0.03 -9.28
N THR A 71 -13.03 1.08 -9.09
CA THR A 71 -11.78 1.27 -9.82
C THR A 71 -10.59 0.98 -8.91
N HIS A 72 -9.51 0.51 -9.52
CA HIS A 72 -8.24 0.32 -8.80
C HIS A 72 -7.52 1.65 -8.59
N ALA A 73 -6.75 1.74 -7.51
CA ALA A 73 -5.90 2.89 -7.24
C ALA A 73 -4.74 2.97 -8.25
N ASP A 74 -4.22 4.17 -8.45
CA ASP A 74 -3.11 4.39 -9.39
C ASP A 74 -1.86 3.56 -9.04
N TRP A 75 -1.53 3.44 -7.76
CA TRP A 75 -0.35 2.69 -7.34
C TRP A 75 -0.44 1.21 -7.75
N TYR A 76 -1.65 0.67 -7.78
CA TYR A 76 -1.87 -0.72 -8.17
C TYR A 76 -1.49 -0.91 -9.64
N TRP A 77 -1.96 -0.03 -10.52
CA TRP A 77 -1.62 -0.08 -11.94
C TRP A 77 -0.14 0.20 -12.19
N ASN A 78 0.47 1.09 -11.39
CA ASN A 78 1.90 1.34 -11.47
C ASN A 78 2.69 0.05 -11.20
N LEU A 79 2.28 -0.74 -10.20
CA LEU A 79 2.92 -2.01 -9.87
C LEU A 79 2.66 -3.08 -10.91
N LYS A 80 1.52 -3.05 -11.59
CA LYS A 80 1.26 -3.99 -12.69
C LYS A 80 2.25 -3.80 -13.83
N LYS A 81 2.63 -2.57 -14.09
CA LYS A 81 3.62 -2.28 -15.13
C LYS A 81 5.05 -2.50 -14.65
N ASN A 82 5.36 -2.11 -13.41
CA ASN A 82 6.66 -2.28 -12.81
C ASN A 82 6.51 -2.78 -11.37
N PRO A 83 6.67 -4.09 -11.13
CA PRO A 83 6.39 -4.66 -9.81
C PRO A 83 7.43 -4.33 -8.75
N ARG A 84 8.51 -3.67 -9.11
CA ARG A 84 9.51 -3.25 -8.13
C ARG A 84 9.07 -1.98 -7.44
N ALA A 85 9.17 -1.96 -6.12
CA ALA A 85 8.78 -0.82 -5.31
C ALA A 85 9.77 -0.61 -4.17
N VAL A 86 9.65 0.53 -3.50
CA VAL A 86 10.39 0.79 -2.27
C VAL A 86 9.37 1.10 -1.18
N LEU A 87 9.53 0.43 -0.05
CA LEU A 87 8.73 0.71 1.15
C LEU A 87 9.60 1.46 2.14
N GLN A 88 9.05 2.50 2.74
CA GLN A 88 9.70 3.15 3.88
C GLN A 88 8.90 2.82 5.14
N VAL A 89 9.51 2.03 6.02
CA VAL A 89 8.88 1.50 7.22
C VAL A 89 9.78 1.84 8.39
N ASN A 90 9.25 2.61 9.34
CA ASN A 90 10.01 3.00 10.55
C ASN A 90 11.37 3.62 10.20
N GLY A 91 11.40 4.48 9.19
CA GLY A 91 12.61 5.18 8.76
C GLY A 91 13.57 4.35 7.91
N ARG A 92 13.23 3.10 7.60
CA ARG A 92 14.07 2.21 6.79
C ARG A 92 13.47 2.08 5.39
N ARG A 93 14.34 2.15 4.38
CA ARG A 93 13.94 1.95 2.98
C ARG A 93 14.21 0.51 2.59
N ILE A 94 13.17 -0.15 2.10
CA ILE A 94 13.23 -1.57 1.75
C ILE A 94 12.81 -1.73 0.30
N THR A 95 13.69 -2.27 -0.53
CA THR A 95 13.35 -2.62 -1.92
C THR A 95 12.61 -3.94 -1.94
N VAL A 96 11.49 -3.99 -2.64
CA VAL A 96 10.59 -5.14 -2.64
C VAL A 96 10.12 -5.45 -4.06
N ASP A 97 9.69 -6.69 -4.27
CA ASP A 97 8.91 -7.08 -5.43
C ASP A 97 7.47 -7.32 -5.00
N ALA A 98 6.54 -6.81 -5.80
CA ALA A 98 5.12 -6.92 -5.55
C ALA A 98 4.49 -8.00 -6.41
N HIS A 99 3.54 -8.76 -5.83
CA HIS A 99 2.68 -9.64 -6.61
C HIS A 99 1.29 -9.66 -6.00
N ASP A 100 0.28 -9.93 -6.83
CA ASP A 100 -1.08 -10.13 -6.35
C ASP A 100 -1.20 -11.50 -5.73
N ALA A 101 -1.77 -11.58 -4.53
CA ALA A 101 -2.13 -12.86 -3.95
C ALA A 101 -3.26 -13.49 -4.76
N GLU A 102 -3.15 -14.79 -5.02
CA GLU A 102 -4.17 -15.53 -5.76
C GLU A 102 -4.37 -16.92 -5.15
N GLY A 103 -5.51 -17.54 -5.47
CA GLY A 103 -5.80 -18.89 -5.01
C GLY A 103 -5.77 -19.01 -3.49
N GLU A 104 -5.07 -20.04 -3.01
CA GLU A 104 -5.00 -20.33 -1.57
C GLU A 104 -4.27 -19.23 -0.80
N GLU A 105 -3.26 -18.59 -1.40
CA GLU A 105 -2.58 -17.46 -0.78
C GLU A 105 -3.57 -16.34 -0.52
N TYR A 106 -4.41 -16.01 -1.49
CA TYR A 106 -5.43 -14.97 -1.34
C TYR A 106 -6.42 -15.30 -0.23
N ILE A 107 -6.93 -16.51 -0.22
CA ILE A 107 -7.93 -16.95 0.78
C ILE A 107 -7.35 -16.83 2.18
N ARG A 108 -6.13 -17.30 2.38
CA ARG A 108 -5.45 -17.25 3.66
C ARG A 108 -5.18 -15.82 4.11
N LEU A 109 -4.70 -14.98 3.20
CA LEU A 109 -4.37 -13.59 3.52
C LEU A 109 -5.62 -12.73 3.71
N TRP A 110 -6.67 -12.98 2.94
CA TRP A 110 -7.95 -12.27 3.13
C TRP A 110 -8.51 -12.52 4.52
N LYS A 111 -8.49 -13.75 4.97
CA LYS A 111 -8.88 -14.09 6.33
C LYS A 111 -8.03 -13.35 7.35
N PHE A 112 -6.71 -13.35 7.15
CA PHE A 112 -5.77 -12.67 8.04
C PHE A 112 -6.07 -11.17 8.18
N VAL A 113 -6.23 -10.47 7.05
CA VAL A 113 -6.40 -9.01 7.08
C VAL A 113 -7.80 -8.61 7.55
N THR A 114 -8.84 -9.38 7.20
CA THR A 114 -10.21 -9.03 7.60
C THR A 114 -10.48 -9.31 9.08
N GLU A 115 -9.78 -10.27 9.68
CA GLU A 115 -9.85 -10.50 11.11
C GLU A 115 -9.25 -9.33 11.89
N ARG A 116 -8.27 -8.64 11.30
CA ARG A 116 -7.58 -7.51 11.94
C ARG A 116 -8.21 -6.16 11.61
N HIS A 117 -8.87 -6.06 10.46
CA HIS A 117 -9.51 -4.82 10.03
C HIS A 117 -10.79 -5.16 9.27
N SER A 118 -11.88 -5.29 10.01
CA SER A 118 -13.17 -5.72 9.46
C SER A 118 -13.78 -4.78 8.41
N PRO A 119 -13.47 -3.47 8.35
CA PRO A 119 -14.01 -2.62 7.28
C PRO A 119 -13.74 -3.09 5.86
N TYR A 120 -12.70 -3.91 5.63
CA TYR A 120 -12.46 -4.49 4.30
C TYR A 120 -13.62 -5.36 3.83
N LEU A 121 -14.33 -6.03 4.75
CA LEU A 121 -15.50 -6.82 4.41
C LEU A 121 -16.62 -5.93 3.86
N GLN A 122 -16.80 -4.76 4.45
CA GLN A 122 -17.80 -3.79 3.98
C GLN A 122 -17.40 -3.22 2.62
N TYR A 123 -16.13 -2.88 2.43
CA TYR A 123 -15.65 -2.39 1.14
C TYR A 123 -15.85 -3.42 0.03
N GLN A 124 -15.63 -4.71 0.33
CA GLN A 124 -15.87 -5.76 -0.66
C GLN A 124 -17.34 -5.86 -1.04
N ASN A 125 -18.24 -5.57 -0.12
CA ASN A 125 -19.68 -5.58 -0.39
C ASN A 125 -20.14 -4.39 -1.24
N THR A 126 -19.34 -3.33 -1.34
CA THR A 126 -19.71 -2.13 -2.13
C THR A 126 -19.22 -2.20 -3.57
N THR A 127 -18.42 -3.19 -3.92
CA THR A 127 -17.89 -3.32 -5.28
C THR A 127 -18.01 -4.76 -5.76
N LYS A 128 -18.17 -4.93 -7.08
CA LYS A 128 -18.21 -6.26 -7.69
C LYS A 128 -16.81 -6.81 -7.98
N ARG A 129 -15.80 -5.95 -8.03
CA ARG A 129 -14.43 -6.42 -8.24
C ARG A 129 -13.93 -7.09 -6.96
N ARG A 130 -13.10 -8.13 -7.12
CA ARG A 130 -12.40 -8.70 -5.98
C ARG A 130 -11.32 -7.71 -5.53
N ILE A 131 -11.32 -7.38 -4.24
CA ILE A 131 -10.32 -6.46 -3.68
C ILE A 131 -8.97 -7.19 -3.63
N PRO A 132 -7.93 -6.71 -4.33
CA PRO A 132 -6.63 -7.37 -4.32
C PRO A 132 -5.91 -7.24 -2.99
N ILE A 133 -5.12 -8.25 -2.67
CA ILE A 133 -4.10 -8.16 -1.64
C ILE A 133 -2.76 -8.22 -2.37
N VAL A 134 -1.99 -7.15 -2.28
CA VAL A 134 -0.67 -7.09 -2.90
C VAL A 134 0.37 -7.47 -1.87
N VAL A 135 1.19 -8.44 -2.21
CA VAL A 135 2.25 -8.97 -1.34
C VAL A 135 3.58 -8.37 -1.78
N PHE A 136 4.28 -7.74 -0.85
CA PHE A 136 5.57 -7.11 -1.09
C PHE A 136 6.66 -7.94 -0.44
N GLN A 137 7.46 -8.58 -1.27
CA GLN A 137 8.53 -9.49 -0.85
C GLN A 137 9.85 -8.72 -0.83
N PRO A 138 10.50 -8.55 0.34
CA PRO A 138 11.83 -7.94 0.37
C PRO A 138 12.83 -8.74 -0.44
N PHE A 139 13.75 -8.04 -1.11
CA PHE A 139 14.83 -8.72 -1.80
C PHE A 139 15.76 -9.38 -0.79
N ALA A 140 16.12 -10.63 -1.07
CA ALA A 140 17.16 -11.31 -0.32
C ALA A 140 18.52 -10.67 -0.66
N LYS A 141 19.30 -10.36 0.37
CA LYS A 141 20.65 -9.86 0.18
C LYS A 141 21.63 -11.02 0.11
#